data_9f5cc6327717df20e4555d4bc2c2442a
#
_entry.id   9f5cc6327717df20e4555d4bc2c2442a
#
_cell.length_a   1.000
_cell.length_b   1.000
_cell.length_c   1.000
_cell.angle_alpha   90.00
_cell.angle_beta   90.00
_cell.angle_gamma   90.00
#
_symmetry.space_group_name_H-M   'P 1'
#
loop_
_entity.id
_entity.type
_entity.pdbx_description
1 polymer ?
#
loop_
_entity_poly.entity_id
_entity_poly.type
_entity_poly.pdbx_seq_one_letter_code
_entity_poly.pdbx_strand_id
1 'polypeptide(L)'
;MFTIIDLPYAPTALEPVISAQTLSFHHGKHLQTYVDNLNKLLPGSGLEDLPLEEIVVKSSGAIFNNAGQILNHNLYFTQFMTPDPVGGDASVIPGLTGNLKSQIEKQWDSVEEFKKEFEAKGVSLFGSGWVWLQSDASGELSIAQYPNADNPVAHGFKPILTFDVWEHAYYLDYQNRRAAHLAALWQIVNWEVIETRYNND
;
A
#
# COMPACT_ATOMS: atom_id res chain seq x y z
N MET A 1 -19.35 9.30 -8.25
CA MET A 1 -18.44 8.89 -9.33
C MET A 1 -17.03 9.07 -8.81
N PHE A 2 -16.18 8.05 -8.91
CA PHE A 2 -14.78 8.05 -8.45
C PHE A 2 -13.87 8.67 -9.51
N THR A 3 -12.77 9.25 -9.04
CA THR A 3 -11.69 9.81 -9.86
C THR A 3 -10.35 9.27 -9.37
N ILE A 4 -9.35 9.25 -10.24
CA ILE A 4 -7.99 8.94 -9.84
C ILE A 4 -7.49 10.00 -8.85
N ILE A 5 -6.72 9.59 -7.85
CA ILE A 5 -6.10 10.53 -6.91
C ILE A 5 -4.93 11.26 -7.56
N ASP A 6 -4.67 12.48 -7.11
CA ASP A 6 -3.41 13.16 -7.43
C ASP A 6 -2.27 12.58 -6.59
N LEU A 7 -1.07 12.46 -7.20
CA LEU A 7 0.12 12.06 -6.48
C LEU A 7 0.64 13.22 -5.62
N PRO A 8 1.02 12.98 -4.34
CA PRO A 8 1.56 14.03 -3.48
C PRO A 8 3.02 14.41 -3.81
N TYR A 9 3.59 13.89 -4.90
CA TYR A 9 4.97 14.10 -5.34
C TYR A 9 5.06 14.15 -6.88
N ALA A 10 6.17 14.68 -7.38
CA ALA A 10 6.44 14.73 -8.83
C ALA A 10 6.68 13.31 -9.40
N PRO A 11 6.41 13.07 -10.69
CA PRO A 11 6.57 11.74 -11.31
C PRO A 11 7.96 11.12 -11.20
N THR A 12 9.01 11.92 -11.06
CA THR A 12 10.40 11.46 -10.91
C THR A 12 10.88 11.41 -9.46
N ALA A 13 10.03 11.81 -8.51
CA ALA A 13 10.45 12.00 -7.12
C ALA A 13 10.80 10.71 -6.38
N LEU A 14 10.32 9.56 -6.86
CA LEU A 14 10.58 8.26 -6.24
C LEU A 14 11.80 7.53 -6.84
N GLU A 15 12.47 8.13 -7.84
CA GLU A 15 13.69 7.56 -8.41
C GLU A 15 14.85 7.58 -7.40
N PRO A 16 15.73 6.56 -7.39
CA PRO A 16 15.75 5.42 -8.31
C PRO A 16 14.89 4.21 -7.89
N VAL A 17 14.08 4.32 -6.84
CA VAL A 17 13.33 3.20 -6.26
C VAL A 17 12.17 2.78 -7.17
N ILE A 18 11.38 3.75 -7.64
CA ILE A 18 10.33 3.54 -8.64
C ILE A 18 10.58 4.55 -9.77
N SER A 19 10.78 4.05 -11.00
CA SER A 19 10.98 4.93 -12.14
C SER A 19 9.71 5.70 -12.52
N ALA A 20 9.89 6.88 -13.13
CA ALA A 20 8.79 7.63 -13.71
C ALA A 20 8.00 6.82 -14.74
N GLN A 21 8.67 5.91 -15.46
CA GLN A 21 8.03 5.01 -16.41
C GLN A 21 7.08 4.04 -15.70
N THR A 22 7.55 3.35 -14.67
CA THR A 22 6.70 2.45 -13.85
C THR A 22 5.52 3.23 -13.28
N LEU A 23 5.74 4.40 -12.71
CA LEU A 23 4.70 5.23 -12.12
C LEU A 23 3.66 5.66 -13.18
N SER A 24 4.07 6.00 -14.41
CA SER A 24 3.18 6.39 -15.50
C SER A 24 2.21 5.27 -15.91
N PHE A 25 2.64 4.01 -15.85
CA PHE A 25 1.79 2.85 -16.10
C PHE A 25 0.97 2.48 -14.86
N HIS A 26 1.61 2.40 -13.71
CA HIS A 26 0.98 1.92 -12.49
C HIS A 26 -0.13 2.85 -12.01
N HIS A 27 0.16 4.15 -11.86
CA HIS A 27 -0.85 5.15 -11.52
C HIS A 27 -1.69 5.54 -12.74
N GLY A 28 -1.05 5.95 -13.85
CA GLY A 28 -1.74 6.57 -14.97
C GLY A 28 -2.53 5.60 -15.86
N LYS A 29 -2.31 4.27 -15.78
CA LYS A 29 -3.04 3.27 -16.57
C LYS A 29 -3.74 2.24 -15.70
N HIS A 30 -3.03 1.52 -14.83
CA HIS A 30 -3.67 0.48 -14.01
C HIS A 30 -4.72 1.07 -13.07
N LEU A 31 -4.36 2.04 -12.23
CA LEU A 31 -5.32 2.67 -11.32
C LEU A 31 -6.46 3.35 -12.08
N GLN A 32 -6.16 4.09 -13.17
CA GLN A 32 -7.19 4.71 -14.00
C GLN A 32 -8.19 3.68 -14.54
N THR A 33 -7.70 2.52 -15.00
CA THR A 33 -8.56 1.46 -15.52
C THR A 33 -9.50 0.91 -14.44
N TYR A 34 -9.04 0.73 -13.21
CA TYR A 34 -9.89 0.30 -12.11
C TYR A 34 -10.97 1.33 -11.79
N VAL A 35 -10.62 2.61 -11.78
CA VAL A 35 -11.57 3.72 -11.59
C VAL A 35 -12.63 3.74 -12.69
N ASP A 36 -12.22 3.66 -13.96
CA ASP A 36 -13.14 3.65 -15.11
C ASP A 36 -14.09 2.44 -15.05
N ASN A 37 -13.57 1.29 -14.68
CA ASN A 37 -14.38 0.06 -14.59
C ASN A 37 -15.36 0.13 -13.40
N LEU A 38 -14.92 0.58 -12.24
CA LEU A 38 -15.83 0.74 -11.09
C LEU A 38 -16.97 1.70 -11.43
N ASN A 39 -16.68 2.84 -12.05
CA ASN A 39 -17.69 3.81 -12.45
C ASN A 39 -18.71 3.25 -13.48
N LYS A 40 -18.32 2.27 -14.30
CA LYS A 40 -19.23 1.57 -15.21
C LYS A 40 -20.09 0.51 -14.51
N LEU A 41 -19.56 -0.10 -13.45
CA LEU A 41 -20.21 -1.21 -12.74
C LEU A 41 -21.19 -0.75 -11.64
N LEU A 42 -20.97 0.44 -11.09
CA LEU A 42 -21.78 0.94 -9.99
C LEU A 42 -23.24 1.27 -10.35
N PRO A 43 -23.56 1.87 -11.52
CA PRO A 43 -24.94 2.24 -11.83
C PRO A 43 -25.91 1.05 -11.72
N GLY A 44 -26.94 1.19 -10.87
CA GLY A 44 -27.94 0.14 -10.63
C GLY A 44 -27.52 -0.95 -9.62
N SER A 45 -26.34 -0.81 -9.00
CA SER A 45 -25.85 -1.78 -7.99
C SER A 45 -26.42 -1.53 -6.58
N GLY A 46 -26.94 -0.32 -6.31
CA GLY A 46 -27.33 0.12 -4.96
C GLY A 46 -26.14 0.56 -4.09
N LEU A 47 -24.96 0.70 -4.67
CA LEU A 47 -23.72 1.09 -3.97
C LEU A 47 -23.17 2.45 -4.44
N GLU A 48 -23.87 3.17 -5.31
CA GLU A 48 -23.43 4.34 -6.06
C GLU A 48 -22.98 5.52 -5.18
N ASP A 49 -23.66 5.68 -4.04
CA ASP A 49 -23.48 6.82 -3.13
C ASP A 49 -22.61 6.45 -1.89
N LEU A 50 -22.06 5.24 -1.86
CA LEU A 50 -21.25 4.79 -0.74
C LEU A 50 -19.78 5.22 -0.92
N PRO A 51 -19.07 5.49 0.20
CA PRO A 51 -17.62 5.64 0.17
C PRO A 51 -16.95 4.33 -0.26
N LEU A 52 -15.70 4.45 -0.74
CA LEU A 52 -14.97 3.34 -1.34
C LEU A 52 -14.80 2.14 -0.39
N GLU A 53 -14.52 2.43 0.87
CA GLU A 53 -14.34 1.44 1.93
C GLU A 53 -15.62 0.63 2.17
N GLU A 54 -16.77 1.30 2.15
CA GLU A 54 -18.05 0.61 2.30
C GLU A 54 -18.40 -0.23 1.08
N ILE A 55 -18.05 0.21 -0.12
CA ILE A 55 -18.20 -0.59 -1.35
C ILE A 55 -17.36 -1.85 -1.24
N VAL A 56 -16.10 -1.75 -0.77
CA VAL A 56 -15.22 -2.92 -0.54
C VAL A 56 -15.89 -3.92 0.41
N VAL A 57 -16.44 -3.46 1.52
CA VAL A 57 -17.07 -4.34 2.52
C VAL A 57 -18.37 -4.97 2.02
N LYS A 58 -19.18 -4.23 1.24
CA LYS A 58 -20.54 -4.63 0.86
C LYS A 58 -20.66 -5.31 -0.50
N SER A 59 -19.57 -5.31 -1.30
CA SER A 59 -19.60 -5.84 -2.66
C SER A 59 -18.87 -7.18 -2.80
N SER A 60 -18.98 -7.78 -3.98
CA SER A 60 -18.26 -8.98 -4.38
C SER A 60 -17.99 -8.98 -5.89
N GLY A 61 -17.20 -9.94 -6.37
CA GLY A 61 -16.92 -10.11 -7.80
C GLY A 61 -16.28 -8.88 -8.42
N ALA A 62 -16.79 -8.43 -9.57
CA ALA A 62 -16.16 -7.36 -10.33
C ALA A 62 -16.17 -5.99 -9.62
N ILE A 63 -17.22 -5.66 -8.87
CA ILE A 63 -17.29 -4.41 -8.10
C ILE A 63 -16.24 -4.44 -7.01
N PHE A 64 -16.17 -5.50 -6.21
CA PHE A 64 -15.16 -5.69 -5.18
C PHE A 64 -13.74 -5.59 -5.75
N ASN A 65 -13.47 -6.30 -6.85
CA ASN A 65 -12.14 -6.32 -7.44
C ASN A 65 -11.67 -4.91 -7.85
N ASN A 66 -12.53 -4.11 -8.49
CA ASN A 66 -12.15 -2.77 -8.89
C ASN A 66 -12.10 -1.81 -7.69
N ALA A 67 -13.06 -1.85 -6.77
CA ALA A 67 -13.06 -1.02 -5.57
C ALA A 67 -11.86 -1.32 -4.66
N GLY A 68 -11.56 -2.60 -4.42
CA GLY A 68 -10.40 -3.03 -3.64
C GLY A 68 -9.09 -2.57 -4.28
N GLN A 69 -8.93 -2.72 -5.59
CA GLN A 69 -7.74 -2.23 -6.28
C GLN A 69 -7.60 -0.71 -6.18
N ILE A 70 -8.68 0.06 -6.32
CA ILE A 70 -8.62 1.51 -6.15
C ILE A 70 -8.16 1.86 -4.72
N LEU A 71 -8.76 1.25 -3.71
CA LEU A 71 -8.41 1.48 -2.32
C LEU A 71 -6.94 1.14 -2.04
N ASN A 72 -6.49 -0.04 -2.50
CA ASN A 72 -5.11 -0.51 -2.32
C ASN A 72 -4.11 0.46 -2.97
N HIS A 73 -4.35 0.88 -4.21
CA HIS A 73 -3.47 1.81 -4.92
C HIS A 73 -3.48 3.21 -4.31
N ASN A 74 -4.64 3.71 -3.85
CA ASN A 74 -4.73 4.99 -3.16
C ASN A 74 -3.87 5.00 -1.89
N LEU A 75 -3.95 3.95 -1.09
CA LEU A 75 -3.12 3.80 0.11
C LEU A 75 -1.64 3.62 -0.24
N TYR A 76 -1.32 2.84 -1.29
CA TYR A 76 0.03 2.61 -1.77
C TYR A 76 0.70 3.90 -2.25
N PHE A 77 0.07 4.66 -3.14
CA PHE A 77 0.69 5.86 -3.69
C PHE A 77 0.80 7.00 -2.69
N THR A 78 -0.14 7.16 -1.78
CA THR A 78 -0.12 8.27 -0.80
C THR A 78 0.85 8.06 0.36
N GLN A 79 1.46 6.90 0.48
CA GLN A 79 2.40 6.58 1.55
C GLN A 79 3.88 6.84 1.21
N PHE A 80 4.17 7.36 0.02
CA PHE A 80 5.55 7.55 -0.43
C PHE A 80 5.98 9.01 -0.43
N MET A 81 7.28 9.21 -0.33
CA MET A 81 7.96 10.49 -0.41
C MET A 81 9.27 10.33 -1.17
N THR A 82 9.88 11.44 -1.56
CA THR A 82 11.22 11.44 -2.14
C THR A 82 12.20 10.70 -1.23
N PRO A 83 13.06 9.80 -1.77
CA PRO A 83 14.09 9.15 -0.98
C PRO A 83 14.93 10.17 -0.22
N ASP A 84 15.20 9.89 1.05
CA ASP A 84 16.12 10.73 1.82
C ASP A 84 17.53 10.65 1.19
N PRO A 85 18.20 11.78 0.90
CA PRO A 85 19.54 11.73 0.34
C PRO A 85 20.47 10.96 1.28
N VAL A 86 21.13 9.95 0.72
CA VAL A 86 22.03 9.01 1.41
C VAL A 86 22.99 9.76 2.34
N GLY A 87 22.92 9.52 3.64
CA GLY A 87 23.81 10.11 4.64
C GLY A 87 23.29 10.13 6.07
N GLY A 88 22.04 9.75 6.29
CA GLY A 88 21.49 9.56 7.64
C GLY A 88 22.03 8.29 8.32
N ASP A 89 22.04 8.29 9.64
CA ASP A 89 22.29 7.10 10.45
C ASP A 89 21.24 6.02 10.08
N ALA A 90 21.70 4.90 9.53
CA ALA A 90 20.84 3.80 9.10
C ALA A 90 19.97 3.21 10.26
N SER A 91 20.34 3.49 11.50
CA SER A 91 19.56 3.14 12.70
C SER A 91 18.41 4.12 12.98
N VAL A 92 18.41 5.29 12.34
CA VAL A 92 17.35 6.30 12.45
C VAL A 92 16.51 6.24 11.19
N ILE A 93 15.25 5.79 11.33
CA ILE A 93 14.28 5.84 10.24
C ILE A 93 13.56 7.19 10.34
N PRO A 94 13.81 8.13 9.42
CA PRO A 94 13.19 9.43 9.47
C PRO A 94 11.67 9.32 9.51
N GLY A 95 11.03 10.00 10.45
CA GLY A 95 9.58 10.03 10.59
C GLY A 95 8.94 8.84 11.32
N LEU A 96 9.65 7.73 11.54
CA LEU A 96 9.15 6.64 12.37
C LEU A 96 9.44 6.94 13.85
N THR A 97 8.45 7.49 14.52
CA THR A 97 8.50 7.92 15.91
C THR A 97 7.18 7.58 16.60
N GLY A 98 7.02 7.93 17.86
CA GLY A 98 5.72 7.89 18.52
C GLY A 98 5.16 6.49 18.78
N ASN A 99 3.83 6.39 18.66
CA ASN A 99 3.07 5.20 19.06
C ASN A 99 3.32 4.00 18.15
N LEU A 100 3.38 4.22 16.83
CA LEU A 100 3.62 3.15 15.87
C LEU A 100 4.98 2.50 16.09
N LYS A 101 6.04 3.31 16.25
CA LYS A 101 7.38 2.77 16.54
C LYS A 101 7.37 1.92 17.79
N SER A 102 6.80 2.45 18.87
CA SER A 102 6.72 1.76 20.16
C SER A 102 5.96 0.44 20.04
N GLN A 103 4.89 0.41 19.27
CA GLN A 103 4.10 -0.81 19.05
C GLN A 103 4.85 -1.83 18.17
N ILE A 104 5.56 -1.37 17.13
CA ILE A 104 6.41 -2.23 16.30
C ILE A 104 7.52 -2.87 17.16
N GLU A 105 8.26 -2.08 17.91
CA GLU A 105 9.35 -2.58 18.77
C GLU A 105 8.85 -3.53 19.86
N LYS A 106 7.66 -3.30 20.39
CA LYS A 106 7.01 -4.19 21.35
C LYS A 106 6.66 -5.56 20.76
N GLN A 107 6.24 -5.62 19.47
CA GLN A 107 5.74 -6.84 18.85
C GLN A 107 6.83 -7.62 18.08
N TRP A 108 7.86 -6.92 17.58
CA TRP A 108 8.93 -7.53 16.76
C TRP A 108 10.34 -7.31 17.32
N ASP A 109 10.47 -6.83 18.54
CA ASP A 109 11.75 -6.51 19.22
C ASP A 109 12.54 -5.36 18.57
N SER A 110 12.43 -5.17 17.25
CA SER A 110 13.06 -4.06 16.53
C SER A 110 12.32 -3.76 15.21
N VAL A 111 12.57 -2.56 14.66
CA VAL A 111 12.05 -2.17 13.35
C VAL A 111 12.67 -3.02 12.23
N GLU A 112 13.92 -3.44 12.39
CA GLU A 112 14.64 -4.31 11.45
C GLU A 112 13.99 -5.70 11.36
N GLU A 113 13.64 -6.32 12.48
CA GLU A 113 12.95 -7.62 12.48
C GLU A 113 11.53 -7.49 11.92
N PHE A 114 10.82 -6.40 12.21
CA PHE A 114 9.55 -6.09 11.55
C PHE A 114 9.69 -6.01 10.02
N LYS A 115 10.64 -5.22 9.51
CA LYS A 115 10.87 -5.10 8.06
C LYS A 115 11.21 -6.44 7.42
N LYS A 116 12.05 -7.22 8.07
CA LYS A 116 12.44 -8.55 7.59
C LYS A 116 11.24 -9.52 7.51
N GLU A 117 10.38 -9.53 8.51
CA GLU A 117 9.15 -10.34 8.47
C GLU A 117 8.19 -9.82 7.39
N PHE A 118 8.02 -8.51 7.25
CA PHE A 118 7.17 -7.89 6.24
C PHE A 118 7.64 -8.23 4.82
N GLU A 119 8.94 -8.12 4.55
CA GLU A 119 9.54 -8.52 3.28
C GLU A 119 9.35 -10.02 3.00
N ALA A 120 9.60 -10.88 4.00
CA ALA A 120 9.42 -12.32 3.87
C ALA A 120 7.97 -12.69 3.52
N LYS A 121 7.00 -12.02 4.12
CA LYS A 121 5.57 -12.14 3.77
C LYS A 121 5.31 -11.69 2.32
N GLY A 122 5.83 -10.53 1.91
CA GLY A 122 5.67 -10.04 0.54
C GLY A 122 6.28 -10.97 -0.51
N VAL A 123 7.47 -11.52 -0.24
CA VAL A 123 8.16 -12.48 -1.14
C VAL A 123 7.39 -13.79 -1.24
N SER A 124 6.89 -14.32 -0.12
CA SER A 124 6.22 -15.62 -0.06
C SER A 124 4.78 -15.63 -0.59
N LEU A 125 4.17 -14.48 -0.85
CA LEU A 125 2.84 -14.43 -1.44
C LEU A 125 2.87 -15.02 -2.85
N PHE A 126 2.12 -16.10 -3.06
CA PHE A 126 2.07 -16.78 -4.35
C PHE A 126 1.18 -16.00 -5.33
N GLY A 127 1.75 -15.61 -6.46
CA GLY A 127 1.05 -14.84 -7.49
C GLY A 127 0.99 -13.35 -7.19
N SER A 128 -0.12 -12.72 -7.59
CA SER A 128 -0.38 -11.29 -7.42
C SER A 128 -1.13 -10.99 -6.13
N GLY A 129 -0.83 -9.86 -5.53
CA GLY A 129 -1.47 -9.40 -4.31
C GLY A 129 -0.69 -8.32 -3.60
N TRP A 130 -0.88 -8.22 -2.30
CA TRP A 130 -0.42 -7.14 -1.46
C TRP A 130 0.05 -7.67 -0.11
N VAL A 131 1.14 -7.14 0.43
CA VAL A 131 1.53 -7.32 1.83
C VAL A 131 1.15 -6.08 2.62
N TRP A 132 0.60 -6.27 3.82
CA TRP A 132 0.03 -5.23 4.64
C TRP A 132 0.56 -5.27 6.07
N LEU A 133 0.81 -4.09 6.62
CA LEU A 133 0.74 -3.85 8.06
C LEU A 133 -0.68 -3.37 8.34
N GLN A 134 -1.37 -4.05 9.23
CA GLN A 134 -2.75 -3.73 9.63
C GLN A 134 -2.86 -3.71 11.14
N SER A 135 -3.87 -3.03 11.68
CA SER A 135 -4.20 -3.09 13.09
C SER A 135 -5.63 -3.57 13.32
N ASP A 136 -5.86 -4.22 14.44
CA ASP A 136 -7.18 -4.50 14.94
C ASP A 136 -7.77 -3.30 15.72
N ALA A 137 -8.99 -3.45 16.24
CA ALA A 137 -9.66 -2.42 17.02
C ALA A 137 -8.98 -2.09 18.37
N SER A 138 -8.08 -2.94 18.84
CA SER A 138 -7.27 -2.69 20.06
C SER A 138 -5.96 -1.94 19.77
N GLY A 139 -5.63 -1.74 18.48
CA GLY A 139 -4.36 -1.16 18.04
C GLY A 139 -3.23 -2.19 17.95
N GLU A 140 -3.51 -3.49 18.12
CA GLU A 140 -2.52 -4.53 17.90
C GLU A 140 -2.22 -4.68 16.42
N LEU A 141 -0.92 -4.73 16.07
CA LEU A 141 -0.46 -4.81 14.69
C LEU A 141 -0.32 -6.26 14.24
N SER A 142 -0.52 -6.48 12.95
CA SER A 142 -0.21 -7.76 12.31
C SER A 142 0.22 -7.56 10.85
N ILE A 143 1.08 -8.48 10.36
CA ILE A 143 1.51 -8.50 8.96
C ILE A 143 0.65 -9.54 8.24
N ALA A 144 -0.12 -9.10 7.24
CA ALA A 144 -1.01 -9.93 6.46
C ALA A 144 -0.65 -9.96 4.97
N GLN A 145 -1.03 -11.05 4.31
CA GLN A 145 -0.94 -11.21 2.85
C GLN A 145 -2.35 -11.32 2.30
N TYR A 146 -2.68 -10.53 1.29
CA TYR A 146 -3.97 -10.62 0.62
C TYR A 146 -3.78 -10.78 -0.89
N PRO A 147 -4.39 -11.81 -1.49
CA PRO A 147 -4.26 -12.06 -2.93
C PRO A 147 -5.11 -11.08 -3.74
N ASN A 148 -4.69 -10.78 -4.94
CA ASN A 148 -5.42 -9.99 -5.94
C ASN A 148 -5.82 -8.60 -5.44
N ALA A 149 -7.14 -8.35 -5.25
CA ALA A 149 -7.70 -7.06 -4.82
C ALA A 149 -8.04 -7.03 -3.33
N ASP A 150 -7.89 -8.15 -2.64
CA ASP A 150 -8.27 -8.28 -1.24
C ASP A 150 -7.40 -7.41 -0.33
N ASN A 151 -7.94 -6.99 0.82
CA ASN A 151 -7.30 -6.01 1.68
C ASN A 151 -7.85 -6.05 3.12
N PRO A 152 -7.18 -5.41 4.09
CA PRO A 152 -7.58 -5.38 5.49
C PRO A 152 -9.03 -4.92 5.74
N VAL A 153 -9.51 -3.91 4.98
CA VAL A 153 -10.83 -3.31 5.17
C VAL A 153 -11.95 -4.34 4.96
N ALA A 154 -11.78 -5.22 3.97
CA ALA A 154 -12.74 -6.31 3.72
C ALA A 154 -12.87 -7.29 4.90
N HIS A 155 -11.89 -7.31 5.80
CA HIS A 155 -11.81 -8.22 6.95
C HIS A 155 -11.98 -7.51 8.30
N GLY A 156 -12.32 -6.21 8.29
CA GLY A 156 -12.55 -5.44 9.52
C GLY A 156 -11.27 -4.97 10.23
N PHE A 157 -10.13 -5.00 9.53
CA PHE A 157 -8.86 -4.44 10.02
C PHE A 157 -8.62 -3.05 9.42
N LYS A 158 -7.86 -2.24 10.15
CA LYS A 158 -7.41 -0.93 9.70
C LYS A 158 -6.10 -1.07 8.89
N PRO A 159 -6.06 -0.61 7.62
CA PRO A 159 -4.84 -0.64 6.83
C PRO A 159 -3.86 0.46 7.28
N ILE A 160 -2.61 0.10 7.51
CA ILE A 160 -1.56 1.03 7.98
C ILE A 160 -0.52 1.28 6.89
N LEU A 161 0.14 0.21 6.40
CA LEU A 161 1.16 0.25 5.36
C LEU A 161 0.92 -0.89 4.37
N THR A 162 1.20 -0.68 3.08
CA THR A 162 1.10 -1.74 2.09
C THR A 162 2.20 -1.69 1.06
N PHE A 163 2.67 -2.86 0.61
CA PHE A 163 3.49 -2.97 -0.59
C PHE A 163 2.79 -3.85 -1.62
N ASP A 164 2.79 -3.35 -2.85
CA ASP A 164 2.26 -4.05 -4.01
C ASP A 164 3.24 -5.10 -4.49
N VAL A 165 2.80 -6.36 -4.58
CA VAL A 165 3.59 -7.47 -5.13
C VAL A 165 3.04 -8.02 -6.45
N TRP A 166 2.10 -7.30 -7.08
CA TRP A 166 1.78 -7.51 -8.48
C TRP A 166 2.99 -7.21 -9.35
N GLU A 167 3.25 -8.02 -10.36
CA GLU A 167 4.42 -7.81 -11.25
C GLU A 167 4.39 -6.46 -11.96
N HIS A 168 3.21 -5.92 -12.27
CA HIS A 168 3.10 -4.60 -12.89
C HIS A 168 3.68 -3.46 -12.02
N ALA A 169 3.75 -3.64 -10.71
CA ALA A 169 4.28 -2.64 -9.80
C ALA A 169 5.82 -2.51 -9.87
N TYR A 170 6.52 -3.56 -10.34
CA TYR A 170 7.98 -3.58 -10.25
C TYR A 170 8.73 -4.17 -11.46
N TYR A 171 8.05 -4.81 -12.41
CA TYR A 171 8.72 -5.60 -13.44
C TYR A 171 9.61 -4.75 -14.36
N LEU A 172 9.24 -3.50 -14.64
CA LEU A 172 10.05 -2.61 -15.48
C LEU A 172 11.39 -2.23 -14.82
N ASP A 173 11.40 -2.11 -13.49
CA ASP A 173 12.58 -1.67 -12.74
C ASP A 173 13.38 -2.85 -12.18
N TYR A 174 12.71 -3.89 -11.74
CA TYR A 174 13.30 -5.01 -11.00
C TYR A 174 13.17 -6.37 -11.70
N GLN A 175 12.41 -6.50 -12.78
CA GLN A 175 12.06 -7.74 -13.45
C GLN A 175 11.49 -8.77 -12.44
N ASN A 176 12.05 -9.98 -12.38
CA ASN A 176 11.60 -11.02 -11.45
C ASN A 176 12.13 -10.86 -10.01
N ARG A 177 12.84 -9.78 -9.71
CA ARG A 177 13.51 -9.57 -8.42
C ARG A 177 12.58 -8.94 -7.39
N ARG A 178 11.45 -9.59 -7.06
CA ARG A 178 10.46 -9.11 -6.08
C ARG A 178 11.11 -8.72 -4.74
N ALA A 179 12.04 -9.53 -4.23
CA ALA A 179 12.73 -9.25 -2.98
C ALA A 179 13.50 -7.91 -3.02
N ALA A 180 14.18 -7.62 -4.14
CA ALA A 180 14.91 -6.35 -4.30
C ALA A 180 13.96 -5.15 -4.38
N HIS A 181 12.80 -5.30 -5.03
CA HIS A 181 11.76 -4.28 -5.04
C HIS A 181 11.26 -3.98 -3.62
N LEU A 182 10.87 -5.00 -2.87
CA LEU A 182 10.37 -4.84 -1.50
C LEU A 182 11.41 -4.17 -0.58
N ALA A 183 12.66 -4.59 -0.64
CA ALA A 183 13.75 -4.00 0.14
C ALA A 183 14.00 -2.51 -0.23
N ALA A 184 13.84 -2.15 -1.52
CA ALA A 184 14.03 -0.79 -1.96
C ALA A 184 12.91 0.16 -1.53
N LEU A 185 11.67 -0.32 -1.42
CA LEU A 185 10.51 0.51 -1.07
C LEU A 185 10.65 1.20 0.29
N TRP A 186 11.39 0.63 1.25
CA TRP A 186 11.61 1.26 2.55
C TRP A 186 12.28 2.62 2.48
N GLN A 187 13.03 2.91 1.40
CA GLN A 187 13.74 4.18 1.21
C GLN A 187 12.78 5.34 0.90
N ILE A 188 11.55 5.05 0.49
CA ILE A 188 10.56 6.04 0.07
C ILE A 188 9.31 6.06 0.94
N VAL A 189 9.22 5.22 1.98
CA VAL A 189 8.08 5.24 2.91
C VAL A 189 8.06 6.56 3.69
N ASN A 190 6.94 7.28 3.59
CA ASN A 190 6.65 8.43 4.43
C ASN A 190 6.07 7.97 5.77
N TRP A 191 6.92 7.80 6.76
CA TRP A 191 6.53 7.29 8.06
C TRP A 191 5.60 8.21 8.84
N GLU A 192 5.57 9.52 8.55
CA GLU A 192 4.60 10.45 9.14
C GLU A 192 3.17 10.12 8.68
N VAL A 193 3.00 9.78 7.40
CA VAL A 193 1.72 9.32 6.87
C VAL A 193 1.31 7.99 7.51
N ILE A 194 2.26 7.06 7.68
CA ILE A 194 1.99 5.75 8.30
C ILE A 194 1.63 5.91 9.78
N GLU A 195 2.36 6.73 10.53
CA GLU A 195 2.04 7.08 11.93
C GLU A 195 0.64 7.72 12.04
N THR A 196 0.31 8.63 11.11
CA THR A 196 -1.01 9.27 11.07
C THR A 196 -2.12 8.24 10.84
N ARG A 197 -1.93 7.30 9.92
CA ARG A 197 -2.91 6.22 9.71
C ARG A 197 -3.08 5.35 10.94
N TYR A 198 -2.01 5.06 11.65
CA TYR A 198 -2.08 4.25 12.87
C TYR A 198 -2.83 4.96 14.00
N ASN A 199 -2.58 6.24 14.20
CA ASN A 199 -3.14 7.02 15.31
C ASN A 199 -4.59 7.53 15.08
N ASN A 200 -5.01 7.70 13.82
CA ASN A 200 -6.39 8.13 13.51
C ASN A 200 -7.35 6.93 13.63
N ASP A 201 -8.55 7.20 14.14
CA ASP A 201 -9.66 6.23 14.23
C ASP A 201 -10.28 5.91 12.86
#